data_a29df86aacfecb5e6badfe4dd0694a5e
#
_entry.id   a29df86aacfecb5e6badfe4dd0694a5e
#
_cell.length_a   1.000
_cell.length_b   1.000
_cell.length_c   1.000
_cell.angle_alpha   90.00
_cell.angle_beta   90.00
_cell.angle_gamma   90.00
#
_symmetry.space_group_name_H-M   'P 1'
#
loop_
_entity.id
_entity.type
_entity.pdbx_description
1 polymer ?
#
loop_
_entity_poly.entity_id
_entity_poly.type
_entity_poly.pdbx_seq_one_letter_code
_entity_poly.pdbx_strand_id
1 'polypeptide(L)'
;MAVIIGSARIDERGKLSGGQAGDQKQKSSINDTVGEVSMQNFYVHSKGWYILRPKDANIAKKMASNMKTACNNKNIGYDQGNRLGIMTYGVNSKVKTETDCSALVRACVKEASGKDPGNFSTLNEADMLEKSGLFEKRIAYTSNTTLYTGDVLVTKTKGHTVIVVEGADRTAKKPTPNKNASTYYPKCASKCTTISSALDSIKVDSSKAHRTKIAKANGIDGYVGSAEQNTRLLSLLKKGTLKKA
;
A
#
# COMPACT_ATOMS: atom_id res chain seq x y z
N MET A 1 -0.65 21.74 9.00
CA MET A 1 -1.53 21.42 7.86
C MET A 1 -2.79 20.75 8.38
N ALA A 2 -3.95 21.06 7.79
CA ALA A 2 -5.18 20.33 8.11
C ALA A 2 -5.06 18.89 7.58
N VAL A 3 -5.52 17.90 8.35
CA VAL A 3 -5.56 16.50 7.93
C VAL A 3 -6.82 16.29 7.10
N ILE A 4 -6.68 15.73 5.90
CA ILE A 4 -7.80 15.40 5.00
C ILE A 4 -7.96 13.87 4.95
N ILE A 5 -9.19 13.42 5.08
CA ILE A 5 -9.57 12.01 4.98
C ILE A 5 -10.51 11.79 3.79
N GLY A 6 -10.44 10.62 3.19
CA GLY A 6 -11.35 10.19 2.12
C GLY A 6 -12.09 8.92 2.50
N SER A 7 -13.34 8.78 2.06
CA SER A 7 -14.16 7.59 2.27
C SER A 7 -15.42 7.56 1.42
N ALA A 8 -16.07 6.41 1.35
CA ALA A 8 -17.46 6.27 0.92
C ALA A 8 -18.37 6.29 2.16
N ARG A 9 -19.51 7.01 2.14
CA ARG A 9 -20.26 7.34 3.36
C ARG A 9 -21.73 6.97 3.33
N ILE A 10 -22.45 7.41 2.32
CA ILE A 10 -23.91 7.29 2.24
C ILE A 10 -24.34 7.56 0.78
N ASP A 11 -25.47 7.04 0.35
CA ASP A 11 -25.97 7.26 -0.99
C ASP A 11 -26.54 8.68 -1.21
N GLU A 12 -26.89 9.01 -2.46
CA GLU A 12 -27.44 10.32 -2.85
C GLU A 12 -28.75 10.69 -2.15
N ARG A 13 -29.42 9.68 -1.52
CA ARG A 13 -30.68 9.86 -0.80
C ARG A 13 -30.50 9.89 0.72
N GLY A 14 -29.26 9.77 1.20
CA GLY A 14 -28.97 9.64 2.63
C GLY A 14 -29.32 8.27 3.19
N LYS A 15 -29.26 7.19 2.36
CA LYS A 15 -29.50 5.80 2.76
C LYS A 15 -28.22 4.97 2.67
N LEU A 16 -28.26 3.79 3.25
CA LEU A 16 -27.11 2.87 3.23
C LEU A 16 -27.15 1.89 2.06
N SER A 17 -28.29 1.73 1.40
CA SER A 17 -28.45 0.81 0.27
C SER A 17 -29.52 1.25 -0.71
N GLY A 18 -29.43 0.76 -1.94
CA GLY A 18 -30.39 0.98 -3.01
C GLY A 18 -30.26 2.31 -3.72
N GLY A 19 -29.10 3.00 -3.62
CA GLY A 19 -28.74 4.18 -4.37
C GLY A 19 -28.50 3.89 -5.85
N GLN A 20 -28.20 4.93 -6.60
CA GLN A 20 -27.75 4.81 -7.98
C GLN A 20 -26.24 4.73 -8.03
N ALA A 21 -25.70 3.94 -8.96
CA ALA A 21 -24.27 3.88 -9.14
C ALA A 21 -23.70 5.23 -9.63
N GLY A 22 -22.62 5.67 -9.01
CA GLY A 22 -21.94 6.94 -9.27
C GLY A 22 -22.14 7.96 -8.15
N ASP A 23 -21.15 8.84 -7.95
CA ASP A 23 -21.22 9.91 -6.95
C ASP A 23 -22.16 11.01 -7.43
N GLN A 24 -23.31 11.14 -6.80
CA GLN A 24 -24.39 12.03 -7.23
C GLN A 24 -24.34 13.43 -6.61
N LYS A 25 -23.67 13.57 -5.45
CA LYS A 25 -23.72 14.79 -4.64
C LYS A 25 -22.37 15.42 -4.36
N GLN A 26 -21.33 15.09 -5.11
CA GLN A 26 -20.02 15.68 -4.91
C GLN A 26 -20.06 17.21 -5.14
N LYS A 27 -19.74 17.99 -4.13
CA LYS A 27 -19.67 19.45 -4.17
C LYS A 27 -18.25 19.98 -4.25
N SER A 28 -17.31 19.34 -3.55
CA SER A 28 -15.92 19.79 -3.42
C SER A 28 -14.99 18.58 -3.31
N SER A 29 -13.82 18.69 -3.93
CA SER A 29 -12.78 17.64 -3.84
C SER A 29 -12.00 17.64 -2.52
N ILE A 30 -12.12 18.69 -1.69
CA ILE A 30 -11.28 18.87 -0.49
C ILE A 30 -12.08 18.72 0.80
N ASN A 31 -13.29 19.26 0.89
CA ASN A 31 -14.10 19.19 2.10
C ASN A 31 -15.58 19.01 1.74
N ASP A 32 -15.89 17.87 1.16
CA ASP A 32 -17.24 17.52 0.76
C ASP A 32 -17.88 16.61 1.82
N THR A 33 -18.76 17.19 2.63
CA THR A 33 -19.49 16.48 3.69
C THR A 33 -20.80 15.85 3.21
N VAL A 34 -21.16 16.02 1.94
CA VAL A 34 -22.42 15.53 1.36
C VAL A 34 -22.21 14.57 0.19
N GLY A 35 -21.01 14.47 -0.34
CA GLY A 35 -20.68 13.51 -1.41
C GLY A 35 -20.74 12.08 -0.92
N GLU A 36 -21.09 11.16 -1.81
CA GLU A 36 -21.16 9.73 -1.50
C GLU A 36 -19.77 9.15 -1.26
N VAL A 37 -18.85 9.45 -2.17
CA VAL A 37 -17.44 9.09 -2.10
C VAL A 37 -16.63 10.36 -2.21
N SER A 38 -16.10 10.86 -1.10
CA SER A 38 -15.55 12.20 -1.06
C SER A 38 -14.51 12.39 0.03
N MET A 39 -13.80 13.52 -0.04
CA MET A 39 -12.81 13.94 0.94
C MET A 39 -13.40 15.01 1.88
N GLN A 40 -12.95 14.98 3.14
CA GLN A 40 -13.31 16.00 4.12
C GLN A 40 -12.20 16.20 5.15
N ASN A 41 -12.30 17.28 5.93
CA ASN A 41 -11.43 17.48 7.08
C ASN A 41 -11.56 16.30 8.07
N PHE A 42 -10.45 15.93 8.67
CA PHE A 42 -10.45 14.93 9.73
C PHE A 42 -11.34 15.36 10.90
N TYR A 43 -12.05 14.41 11.47
CA TYR A 43 -12.85 14.58 12.68
C TYR A 43 -12.66 13.40 13.63
N VAL A 44 -12.90 13.62 14.92
CA VAL A 44 -12.91 12.54 15.90
C VAL A 44 -14.30 11.93 15.91
N HIS A 45 -14.39 10.65 15.47
CA HIS A 45 -15.64 9.91 15.48
C HIS A 45 -16.08 9.58 16.92
N SER A 46 -17.37 9.61 17.22
CA SER A 46 -17.92 9.30 18.56
C SER A 46 -17.54 7.92 19.09
N LYS A 47 -17.36 6.93 18.20
CA LYS A 47 -16.87 5.57 18.53
C LYS A 47 -15.35 5.50 18.68
N GLY A 48 -14.61 6.62 18.54
CA GLY A 48 -13.16 6.66 18.48
C GLY A 48 -12.59 5.95 17.27
N TRP A 49 -11.27 6.15 17.02
CA TRP A 49 -10.55 5.56 15.91
C TRP A 49 -9.46 4.59 16.39
N TYR A 50 -9.31 3.47 15.70
CA TYR A 50 -8.05 2.76 15.57
C TYR A 50 -7.32 3.25 14.34
N ILE A 51 -6.01 3.34 14.41
CA ILE A 51 -5.11 3.67 13.30
C ILE A 51 -4.40 2.39 12.89
N LEU A 52 -4.51 2.04 11.62
CA LEU A 52 -3.72 0.99 10.98
C LEU A 52 -2.75 1.64 10.00
N ARG A 53 -1.49 1.52 10.31
CA ARG A 53 -0.41 2.19 9.56
C ARG A 53 0.25 1.21 8.61
N PRO A 54 0.28 1.47 7.28
CA PRO A 54 1.02 0.63 6.36
C PRO A 54 2.51 0.60 6.74
N LYS A 55 3.16 -0.56 6.70
CA LYS A 55 4.60 -0.70 7.00
C LYS A 55 5.48 0.00 5.97
N ASP A 56 5.06 -0.03 4.71
CA ASP A 56 5.76 0.59 3.59
C ASP A 56 5.17 1.98 3.29
N ALA A 57 6.02 3.00 3.32
CA ALA A 57 5.61 4.38 3.06
C ALA A 57 5.18 4.63 1.61
N ASN A 58 5.69 3.84 0.64
CA ASN A 58 5.27 3.98 -0.75
C ASN A 58 3.88 3.37 -0.97
N ILE A 59 3.58 2.23 -0.31
CA ILE A 59 2.23 1.66 -0.28
C ILE A 59 1.27 2.66 0.35
N ALA A 60 1.63 3.29 1.48
CA ALA A 60 0.82 4.31 2.13
C ALA A 60 0.48 5.48 1.18
N LYS A 61 1.48 6.03 0.48
CA LYS A 61 1.28 7.10 -0.51
C LYS A 61 0.38 6.66 -1.66
N LYS A 62 0.55 5.45 -2.18
CA LYS A 62 -0.31 4.90 -3.23
C LYS A 62 -1.75 4.72 -2.75
N MET A 63 -1.95 4.22 -1.52
CA MET A 63 -3.29 4.09 -0.93
C MET A 63 -3.99 5.45 -0.81
N ALA A 64 -3.30 6.48 -0.33
CA ALA A 64 -3.82 7.84 -0.29
C ALA A 64 -4.16 8.38 -1.68
N SER A 65 -3.30 8.14 -2.67
CA SER A 65 -3.55 8.51 -4.07
C SER A 65 -4.77 7.77 -4.65
N ASN A 66 -4.91 6.47 -4.39
CA ASN A 66 -6.05 5.67 -4.83
C ASN A 66 -7.36 6.18 -4.20
N MET A 67 -7.35 6.50 -2.91
CA MET A 67 -8.50 7.08 -2.24
C MET A 67 -8.87 8.44 -2.85
N LYS A 68 -7.89 9.31 -3.10
CA LYS A 68 -8.11 10.59 -3.77
C LYS A 68 -8.70 10.42 -5.17
N THR A 69 -8.21 9.43 -5.93
CA THR A 69 -8.74 9.07 -7.25
C THR A 69 -10.19 8.64 -7.15
N ALA A 70 -10.53 7.75 -6.22
CA ALA A 70 -11.90 7.29 -6.02
C ALA A 70 -12.84 8.45 -5.63
N CYS A 71 -12.41 9.31 -4.70
CA CYS A 71 -13.20 10.46 -4.26
C CYS A 71 -13.45 11.49 -5.39
N ASN A 72 -12.60 11.55 -6.39
CA ASN A 72 -12.77 12.41 -7.57
C ASN A 72 -13.45 11.70 -8.74
N ASN A 73 -13.78 10.42 -8.61
CA ASN A 73 -14.38 9.62 -9.69
C ASN A 73 -15.89 9.59 -9.57
N LYS A 74 -16.58 10.37 -10.38
CA LYS A 74 -18.06 10.44 -10.42
C LYS A 74 -18.76 9.14 -10.84
N ASN A 75 -18.03 8.13 -11.28
CA ASN A 75 -18.58 6.82 -11.58
C ASN A 75 -18.70 5.91 -10.33
N ILE A 76 -18.19 6.34 -9.17
CA ILE A 76 -18.22 5.55 -7.95
C ILE A 76 -19.22 6.16 -6.99
N GLY A 77 -20.29 5.42 -6.67
CA GLY A 77 -21.29 5.79 -5.68
C GLY A 77 -21.22 4.88 -4.43
N TYR A 78 -22.15 5.09 -3.53
CA TYR A 78 -22.26 4.33 -2.29
C TYR A 78 -23.46 3.39 -2.26
N ASP A 79 -23.21 2.11 -2.04
CA ASP A 79 -24.26 1.14 -1.71
C ASP A 79 -23.66 -0.05 -0.93
N GLN A 80 -24.22 -0.35 0.26
CA GLN A 80 -23.83 -1.55 1.02
C GLN A 80 -24.31 -2.85 0.37
N GLY A 81 -25.41 -2.82 -0.37
CA GLY A 81 -25.95 -3.99 -1.08
C GLY A 81 -25.07 -4.41 -2.25
N ASN A 82 -24.45 -3.44 -2.95
CA ASN A 82 -23.59 -3.67 -4.10
C ASN A 82 -22.13 -3.23 -3.85
N ARG A 83 -21.68 -3.30 -2.61
CA ARG A 83 -20.39 -2.77 -2.13
C ARG A 83 -19.14 -3.29 -2.83
N LEU A 84 -19.21 -4.45 -3.48
CA LEU A 84 -18.06 -5.09 -4.11
C LEU A 84 -17.86 -4.70 -5.59
N GLY A 85 -18.72 -3.84 -6.16
CA GLY A 85 -18.52 -3.32 -7.51
C GLY A 85 -17.15 -2.68 -7.72
N ILE A 86 -16.67 -1.92 -6.72
CA ILE A 86 -15.32 -1.32 -6.72
C ILE A 86 -14.19 -2.35 -6.86
N MET A 87 -14.37 -3.57 -6.35
CA MET A 87 -13.35 -4.63 -6.45
C MET A 87 -13.21 -5.19 -7.85
N THR A 88 -14.25 -5.05 -8.69
CA THR A 88 -14.29 -5.46 -10.08
C THR A 88 -13.72 -4.38 -11.00
N TYR A 89 -14.11 -3.13 -10.79
CA TYR A 89 -13.81 -2.04 -11.72
C TYR A 89 -12.68 -1.11 -11.26
N GLY A 90 -12.29 -1.19 -9.99
CA GLY A 90 -11.17 -0.41 -9.43
C GLY A 90 -11.50 1.05 -9.14
N VAL A 91 -10.55 1.74 -8.48
CA VAL A 91 -10.72 3.13 -8.05
C VAL A 91 -10.75 4.13 -9.21
N ASN A 92 -10.24 3.74 -10.38
CA ASN A 92 -10.26 4.55 -11.62
C ASN A 92 -11.32 4.06 -12.62
N SER A 93 -12.41 3.49 -12.10
CA SER A 93 -13.50 2.93 -12.91
C SER A 93 -14.00 3.89 -13.97
N LYS A 94 -14.18 3.40 -15.20
CA LYS A 94 -14.88 4.10 -16.30
C LYS A 94 -16.35 3.69 -16.38
N VAL A 95 -16.76 2.72 -15.60
CA VAL A 95 -18.12 2.18 -15.51
C VAL A 95 -18.72 2.65 -14.20
N LYS A 96 -20.00 3.02 -14.22
CA LYS A 96 -20.75 3.33 -12.99
C LYS A 96 -20.75 2.12 -12.07
N THR A 97 -20.29 2.30 -10.85
CA THR A 97 -20.13 1.25 -9.84
C THR A 97 -20.37 1.80 -8.44
N GLU A 98 -20.38 0.90 -7.48
CA GLU A 98 -20.68 1.22 -6.10
C GLU A 98 -19.68 0.57 -5.15
N THR A 99 -19.62 1.14 -3.95
CA THR A 99 -18.77 0.66 -2.86
C THR A 99 -19.40 1.02 -1.52
N ASP A 100 -18.94 0.39 -0.43
CA ASP A 100 -19.06 0.94 0.92
C ASP A 100 -17.70 1.41 1.43
N CYS A 101 -17.66 1.96 2.64
CA CYS A 101 -16.41 2.47 3.22
C CYS A 101 -15.32 1.40 3.30
N SER A 102 -15.64 0.18 3.71
CA SER A 102 -14.68 -0.90 3.91
C SER A 102 -14.23 -1.54 2.59
N ALA A 103 -15.12 -1.71 1.63
CA ALA A 103 -14.76 -2.21 0.30
C ALA A 103 -13.84 -1.22 -0.45
N LEU A 104 -14.07 0.09 -0.28
CA LEU A 104 -13.20 1.11 -0.86
C LEU A 104 -11.79 1.07 -0.24
N VAL A 105 -11.67 0.95 1.08
CA VAL A 105 -10.36 0.75 1.72
C VAL A 105 -9.68 -0.50 1.19
N ARG A 106 -10.39 -1.64 1.08
CA ARG A 106 -9.87 -2.89 0.51
C ARG A 106 -9.34 -2.71 -0.91
N ALA A 107 -10.09 -2.02 -1.78
CA ALA A 107 -9.67 -1.72 -3.15
C ALA A 107 -8.39 -0.86 -3.16
N CYS A 108 -8.34 0.20 -2.36
CA CYS A 108 -7.15 1.06 -2.24
C CYS A 108 -5.91 0.28 -1.79
N VAL A 109 -6.06 -0.63 -0.81
CA VAL A 109 -4.96 -1.49 -0.32
C VAL A 109 -4.51 -2.46 -1.41
N LYS A 110 -5.45 -3.17 -2.05
CA LYS A 110 -5.16 -4.14 -3.10
C LYS A 110 -4.40 -3.51 -4.27
N GLU A 111 -4.88 -2.38 -4.78
CA GLU A 111 -4.24 -1.71 -5.91
C GLU A 111 -2.88 -1.10 -5.55
N ALA A 112 -2.71 -0.60 -4.32
CA ALA A 112 -1.44 -0.03 -3.88
C ALA A 112 -0.35 -1.07 -3.64
N SER A 113 -0.73 -2.24 -3.11
CA SER A 113 0.21 -3.27 -2.66
C SER A 113 0.32 -4.47 -3.59
N GLY A 114 -0.63 -4.66 -4.52
CA GLY A 114 -0.78 -5.88 -5.31
C GLY A 114 -1.31 -7.08 -4.52
N LYS A 115 -1.65 -6.91 -3.24
CA LYS A 115 -2.16 -7.96 -2.36
C LYS A 115 -3.54 -7.62 -1.84
N ASP A 116 -4.51 -8.51 -2.07
CA ASP A 116 -5.86 -8.37 -1.51
C ASP A 116 -5.84 -8.77 -0.02
N PRO A 117 -6.20 -7.86 0.90
CA PRO A 117 -6.26 -8.18 2.32
C PRO A 117 -7.44 -9.07 2.71
N GLY A 118 -8.33 -9.39 1.76
CA GLY A 118 -9.53 -10.19 1.97
C GLY A 118 -10.79 -9.34 2.19
N ASN A 119 -11.94 -9.99 2.13
CA ASN A 119 -13.24 -9.33 2.31
C ASN A 119 -13.52 -9.07 3.79
N PHE A 120 -13.70 -7.83 4.16
CA PHE A 120 -14.00 -7.39 5.52
C PHE A 120 -15.12 -6.34 5.56
N SER A 121 -15.65 -6.13 6.73
CA SER A 121 -16.45 -4.96 7.12
C SER A 121 -15.71 -4.22 8.24
N THR A 122 -16.19 -3.06 8.63
CA THR A 122 -15.59 -2.29 9.74
C THR A 122 -15.57 -3.05 11.09
N LEU A 123 -16.29 -4.18 11.21
CA LEU A 123 -16.26 -5.02 12.41
C LEU A 123 -14.94 -5.77 12.57
N ASN A 124 -14.37 -6.28 11.46
CA ASN A 124 -13.17 -7.12 11.46
C ASN A 124 -12.03 -6.55 10.60
N GLU A 125 -12.19 -5.35 10.06
CA GLU A 125 -11.22 -4.69 9.18
C GLU A 125 -9.84 -4.58 9.81
N ALA A 126 -9.79 -4.12 11.06
CA ALA A 126 -8.52 -3.95 11.76
C ALA A 126 -7.74 -5.27 11.88
N ASP A 127 -8.42 -6.38 12.21
CA ASP A 127 -7.82 -7.71 12.30
C ASP A 127 -7.34 -8.22 10.94
N MET A 128 -8.14 -7.99 9.89
CA MET A 128 -7.81 -8.45 8.54
C MET A 128 -6.62 -7.67 7.97
N LEU A 129 -6.56 -6.36 8.18
CA LEU A 129 -5.44 -5.54 7.75
C LEU A 129 -4.14 -5.92 8.48
N GLU A 130 -4.19 -6.15 9.80
CA GLU A 130 -3.03 -6.66 10.55
C GLU A 130 -2.57 -8.03 10.05
N LYS A 131 -3.49 -8.98 9.87
CA LYS A 131 -3.20 -10.34 9.38
C LYS A 131 -2.65 -10.34 7.95
N SER A 132 -2.96 -9.34 7.14
CA SER A 132 -2.39 -9.20 5.80
C SER A 132 -0.87 -9.08 5.80
N GLY A 133 -0.27 -8.67 6.93
CA GLY A 133 1.15 -8.42 7.07
C GLY A 133 1.61 -7.07 6.50
N LEU A 134 0.71 -6.31 5.85
CA LEU A 134 1.00 -5.02 5.23
C LEU A 134 1.00 -3.87 6.25
N PHE A 135 0.34 -4.04 7.39
CA PHE A 135 0.15 -3.00 8.39
C PHE A 135 0.87 -3.33 9.69
N GLU A 136 1.23 -2.27 10.42
CA GLU A 136 1.65 -2.35 11.82
C GLU A 136 0.47 -2.76 12.69
N LYS A 137 0.74 -3.12 13.96
CA LYS A 137 -0.33 -3.30 14.94
C LYS A 137 -1.10 -2.00 15.13
N ARG A 138 -2.45 -2.12 15.22
CA ARG A 138 -3.32 -0.95 15.45
C ARG A 138 -2.95 -0.20 16.72
N ILE A 139 -3.10 1.10 16.67
CA ILE A 139 -3.01 1.95 17.85
C ILE A 139 -4.32 2.75 18.00
N ALA A 140 -4.72 3.05 19.22
CA ALA A 140 -5.86 3.92 19.45
C ALA A 140 -5.46 5.37 19.14
N TYR A 141 -6.30 6.09 18.39
CA TYR A 141 -6.13 7.52 18.19
C TYR A 141 -6.31 8.28 19.51
N THR A 142 -5.43 9.23 19.74
CA THR A 142 -5.53 10.28 20.78
C THR A 142 -5.20 11.63 20.15
N SER A 143 -5.52 12.73 20.83
CA SER A 143 -5.21 14.09 20.35
C SER A 143 -3.71 14.33 20.09
N ASN A 144 -2.85 13.56 20.74
CA ASN A 144 -1.39 13.63 20.56
C ASN A 144 -0.86 12.73 19.47
N THR A 145 -1.74 11.95 18.79
CA THR A 145 -1.31 11.00 17.77
C THR A 145 -1.18 11.70 16.42
N THR A 146 0.01 11.65 15.83
CA THR A 146 0.22 12.14 14.46
C THR A 146 -0.41 11.19 13.46
N LEU A 147 -1.27 11.71 12.58
CA LEU A 147 -1.84 11.03 11.43
C LEU A 147 -0.95 11.26 10.20
N TYR A 148 -0.57 10.18 9.56
CA TYR A 148 0.28 10.21 8.37
C TYR A 148 -0.54 9.91 7.12
N THR A 149 -0.13 10.46 5.99
CA THR A 149 -0.69 10.14 4.68
C THR A 149 -0.66 8.62 4.45
N GLY A 150 -1.82 8.06 4.13
CA GLY A 150 -2.02 6.63 3.92
C GLY A 150 -2.38 5.82 5.18
N ASP A 151 -2.46 6.42 6.37
CA ASP A 151 -3.02 5.73 7.53
C ASP A 151 -4.50 5.40 7.27
N VAL A 152 -4.92 4.19 7.63
CA VAL A 152 -6.33 3.78 7.65
C VAL A 152 -6.87 4.02 9.07
N LEU A 153 -8.01 4.68 9.15
CA LEU A 153 -8.71 4.88 10.41
C LEU A 153 -10.01 4.08 10.37
N VAL A 154 -10.19 3.18 11.34
CA VAL A 154 -11.42 2.41 11.49
C VAL A 154 -11.99 2.63 12.88
N THR A 155 -13.29 2.75 13.00
CA THR A 155 -13.96 2.92 14.30
C THR A 155 -13.72 1.72 15.21
N LYS A 156 -13.59 1.94 16.54
CA LYS A 156 -13.30 0.87 17.51
C LYS A 156 -14.39 -0.19 17.61
N THR A 157 -15.60 0.15 17.21
CA THR A 157 -16.73 -0.76 17.03
C THR A 157 -17.26 -0.61 15.62
N LYS A 158 -18.09 -1.55 15.14
CA LYS A 158 -18.68 -1.48 13.80
C LYS A 158 -19.24 -0.08 13.52
N GLY A 159 -18.82 0.56 12.44
CA GLY A 159 -19.25 1.93 12.09
C GLY A 159 -18.69 2.40 10.76
N HIS A 160 -17.50 3.01 10.78
CA HIS A 160 -16.92 3.70 9.62
C HIS A 160 -15.43 3.46 9.48
N THR A 161 -14.93 3.63 8.26
CA THR A 161 -13.50 3.59 7.95
C THR A 161 -13.14 4.61 6.89
N VAL A 162 -11.92 5.17 6.98
CA VAL A 162 -11.41 6.21 6.09
C VAL A 162 -9.91 6.02 5.84
N ILE A 163 -9.38 6.58 4.77
CA ILE A 163 -7.92 6.72 4.56
C ILE A 163 -7.54 8.19 4.70
N VAL A 164 -6.44 8.46 5.39
CA VAL A 164 -5.82 9.79 5.45
C VAL A 164 -5.21 10.08 4.07
N VAL A 165 -5.82 11.02 3.35
CA VAL A 165 -5.39 11.45 2.01
C VAL A 165 -4.26 12.46 2.10
N GLU A 166 -4.40 13.42 3.03
CA GLU A 166 -3.38 14.43 3.33
C GLU A 166 -3.16 14.48 4.84
N GLY A 167 -1.97 14.14 5.27
CA GLY A 167 -1.52 14.11 6.67
C GLY A 167 -0.04 14.45 6.74
N ALA A 168 0.58 14.16 7.87
CA ALA A 168 2.02 14.31 8.00
C ALA A 168 2.74 13.37 7.01
N ASP A 169 3.87 13.84 6.49
CA ASP A 169 4.72 12.98 5.66
C ASP A 169 5.44 11.96 6.54
N ARG A 170 5.39 10.72 6.12
CA ARG A 170 6.32 9.71 6.62
C ARG A 170 7.61 9.87 5.82
N THR A 171 8.67 10.32 6.47
CA THR A 171 9.99 10.04 5.92
C THR A 171 10.06 8.54 5.71
N ALA A 172 10.30 8.10 4.47
CA ALA A 172 10.49 6.69 4.21
C ALA A 172 11.56 6.21 5.19
N LYS A 173 11.17 5.42 6.20
CA LYS A 173 12.16 4.66 6.94
C LYS A 173 12.86 3.88 5.84
N LYS A 174 14.15 4.22 5.59
CA LYS A 174 15.04 3.32 4.86
C LYS A 174 14.72 1.94 5.37
N PRO A 175 14.35 0.96 4.51
CA PRO A 175 13.92 -0.34 4.99
C PRO A 175 14.89 -0.76 6.07
N THR A 176 14.41 -0.95 7.29
CA THR A 176 15.24 -1.48 8.37
C THR A 176 15.70 -2.82 7.84
N PRO A 177 17.02 -3.07 7.71
CA PRO A 177 17.48 -4.34 7.21
C PRO A 177 16.82 -5.40 8.08
N ASN A 178 16.04 -6.27 7.45
CA ASN A 178 15.43 -7.41 8.11
C ASN A 178 16.58 -8.14 8.82
N LYS A 179 16.62 -8.15 10.17
CA LYS A 179 17.69 -8.80 10.94
C LYS A 179 17.84 -10.28 10.60
N ASN A 180 16.88 -10.86 9.87
CA ASN A 180 16.92 -12.20 9.30
C ASN A 180 17.19 -12.23 7.78
N ALA A 181 17.43 -11.07 7.13
CA ALA A 181 17.87 -11.09 5.74
C ALA A 181 19.33 -11.53 5.73
N SER A 182 19.60 -12.73 5.23
CA SER A 182 20.96 -13.20 5.00
C SER A 182 21.79 -12.09 4.34
N THR A 183 22.95 -11.79 4.91
CA THR A 183 23.94 -10.85 4.37
C THR A 183 24.41 -11.25 2.98
N TYR A 184 24.14 -12.49 2.58
CA TYR A 184 24.56 -13.10 1.34
C TYR A 184 23.37 -13.38 0.42
N TYR A 185 23.64 -13.39 -0.88
CA TYR A 185 22.67 -13.90 -1.86
C TYR A 185 22.51 -15.42 -1.70
N PRO A 186 21.30 -15.98 -2.02
CA PRO A 186 21.13 -17.43 -2.07
C PRO A 186 22.01 -18.02 -3.16
N LYS A 187 22.41 -19.28 -3.00
CA LYS A 187 23.20 -19.98 -4.02
C LYS A 187 22.43 -20.05 -5.35
N CYS A 188 23.10 -19.81 -6.44
CA CYS A 188 22.57 -20.10 -7.76
C CYS A 188 22.71 -21.61 -8.10
N ALA A 189 21.98 -22.07 -9.11
CA ALA A 189 22.12 -23.44 -9.60
C ALA A 189 23.55 -23.69 -10.13
N SER A 190 24.07 -24.89 -9.92
CA SER A 190 25.43 -25.28 -10.33
C SER A 190 25.70 -25.14 -11.83
N LYS A 191 24.64 -25.25 -12.64
CA LYS A 191 24.68 -25.10 -14.10
C LYS A 191 24.88 -23.67 -14.63
N CYS A 192 24.81 -22.65 -13.77
CA CYS A 192 25.04 -21.26 -14.21
C CYS A 192 26.50 -21.09 -14.63
N THR A 193 26.73 -20.56 -15.83
CA THR A 193 28.08 -20.36 -16.41
C THR A 193 28.54 -18.92 -16.36
N THR A 194 27.62 -17.95 -16.20
CA THR A 194 27.94 -16.53 -16.11
C THR A 194 27.32 -15.91 -14.86
N ILE A 195 27.94 -14.84 -14.36
CA ILE A 195 27.38 -14.11 -13.20
C ILE A 195 26.02 -13.48 -13.51
N SER A 196 25.80 -13.01 -14.74
CA SER A 196 24.52 -12.41 -15.13
C SER A 196 23.41 -13.47 -15.08
N SER A 197 23.57 -14.59 -15.78
CA SER A 197 22.58 -15.67 -15.76
C SER A 197 22.36 -16.25 -14.35
N ALA A 198 23.39 -16.24 -13.53
CA ALA A 198 23.30 -16.70 -12.14
C ALA A 198 22.48 -15.73 -11.26
N LEU A 199 22.67 -14.41 -11.40
CA LEU A 199 21.88 -13.39 -10.72
C LEU A 199 20.42 -13.40 -11.17
N ASP A 200 20.17 -13.51 -12.50
CA ASP A 200 18.82 -13.63 -13.07
C ASP A 200 18.08 -14.87 -12.53
N SER A 201 18.78 -15.98 -12.38
CA SER A 201 18.18 -17.24 -11.87
C SER A 201 17.65 -17.13 -10.43
N ILE A 202 18.19 -16.19 -9.65
CA ILE A 202 17.77 -15.88 -8.28
C ILE A 202 16.98 -14.56 -8.21
N LYS A 203 16.50 -14.04 -9.34
CA LYS A 203 15.69 -12.80 -9.48
C LYS A 203 16.38 -11.55 -8.93
N VAL A 204 17.67 -11.43 -9.14
CA VAL A 204 18.50 -10.28 -8.77
C VAL A 204 18.93 -9.54 -10.03
N ASP A 205 18.90 -8.20 -9.98
CA ASP A 205 19.36 -7.34 -11.09
C ASP A 205 20.78 -7.71 -11.50
N SER A 206 20.94 -8.15 -12.75
CA SER A 206 22.21 -8.58 -13.34
C SER A 206 22.93 -7.48 -14.13
N SER A 207 22.41 -6.24 -14.10
CA SER A 207 23.01 -5.10 -14.82
C SER A 207 24.45 -4.84 -14.38
N LYS A 208 25.25 -4.24 -15.27
CA LYS A 208 26.64 -3.86 -14.95
C LYS A 208 26.70 -2.92 -13.76
N ALA A 209 25.75 -1.96 -13.67
CA ALA A 209 25.69 -1.02 -12.56
C ALA A 209 25.48 -1.72 -11.22
N HIS A 210 24.58 -2.72 -11.16
CA HIS A 210 24.35 -3.48 -9.94
C HIS A 210 25.52 -4.40 -9.61
N ARG A 211 26.10 -5.08 -10.60
CA ARG A 211 27.30 -5.91 -10.41
C ARG A 211 28.50 -5.12 -9.89
N THR A 212 28.63 -3.85 -10.28
CA THR A 212 29.66 -2.95 -9.72
C THR A 212 29.48 -2.74 -8.22
N LYS A 213 28.23 -2.56 -7.76
CA LYS A 213 27.94 -2.42 -6.33
C LYS A 213 28.22 -3.73 -5.56
N ILE A 214 27.80 -4.87 -6.14
CA ILE A 214 28.09 -6.20 -5.58
C ILE A 214 29.61 -6.42 -5.48
N ALA A 215 30.36 -6.11 -6.53
CA ALA A 215 31.81 -6.26 -6.56
C ALA A 215 32.48 -5.47 -5.44
N LYS A 216 32.10 -4.20 -5.26
CA LYS A 216 32.61 -3.36 -4.17
C LYS A 216 32.29 -3.96 -2.80
N ALA A 217 31.05 -4.46 -2.59
CA ALA A 217 30.66 -5.10 -1.32
C ALA A 217 31.43 -6.39 -1.02
N ASN A 218 32.07 -7.00 -2.04
CA ASN A 218 32.84 -8.23 -1.96
C ASN A 218 34.37 -8.01 -2.11
N GLY A 219 34.83 -6.76 -1.95
CA GLY A 219 36.27 -6.43 -2.00
C GLY A 219 36.88 -6.60 -3.39
N ILE A 220 36.11 -6.38 -4.44
CA ILE A 220 36.59 -6.32 -5.83
C ILE A 220 36.51 -4.85 -6.27
N ASP A 221 37.56 -4.11 -6.00
CA ASP A 221 37.66 -2.71 -6.38
C ASP A 221 37.97 -2.57 -7.89
N GLY A 222 37.58 -1.40 -8.46
CA GLY A 222 37.83 -1.15 -9.88
C GLY A 222 37.08 -2.12 -10.82
N TYR A 223 35.85 -2.54 -10.47
CA TYR A 223 35.09 -3.47 -11.28
C TYR A 223 34.73 -2.89 -12.66
N VAL A 224 35.31 -3.48 -13.70
CA VAL A 224 35.03 -3.14 -15.11
C VAL A 224 34.23 -4.22 -15.84
N GLY A 225 34.00 -5.35 -15.17
CA GLY A 225 33.29 -6.50 -15.72
C GLY A 225 34.16 -7.45 -16.52
N SER A 226 35.45 -7.52 -16.20
CA SER A 226 36.35 -8.49 -16.84
C SER A 226 35.92 -9.94 -16.59
N ALA A 227 36.38 -10.86 -17.41
CA ALA A 227 36.12 -12.29 -17.28
C ALA A 227 36.53 -12.80 -15.90
N GLU A 228 37.67 -12.41 -15.39
CA GLU A 228 38.20 -12.77 -14.09
C GLU A 228 37.29 -12.26 -12.94
N GLN A 229 36.94 -10.96 -12.97
CA GLN A 229 36.07 -10.35 -11.96
C GLN A 229 34.70 -11.02 -11.94
N ASN A 230 34.12 -11.29 -13.10
CA ASN A 230 32.83 -11.98 -13.23
C ASN A 230 32.91 -13.43 -12.74
N THR A 231 34.00 -14.14 -13.01
CA THR A 231 34.22 -15.52 -12.52
C THR A 231 34.34 -15.54 -11.01
N ARG A 232 35.02 -14.55 -10.42
CA ARG A 232 35.15 -14.42 -8.96
C ARG A 232 33.77 -14.19 -8.30
N LEU A 233 32.95 -13.28 -8.83
CA LEU A 233 31.58 -13.07 -8.35
C LEU A 233 30.72 -14.33 -8.47
N LEU A 234 30.80 -15.03 -9.60
CA LEU A 234 30.07 -16.27 -9.84
C LEU A 234 30.48 -17.38 -8.85
N SER A 235 31.77 -17.50 -8.57
CA SER A 235 32.29 -18.45 -7.57
C SER A 235 31.72 -18.18 -6.17
N LEU A 236 31.71 -16.91 -5.73
CA LEU A 236 31.13 -16.51 -4.46
C LEU A 236 29.64 -16.79 -4.41
N LEU A 237 28.89 -16.55 -5.49
CA LEU A 237 27.46 -16.82 -5.56
C LEU A 237 27.16 -18.33 -5.50
N LYS A 238 27.91 -19.15 -6.21
CA LYS A 238 27.81 -20.62 -6.16
C LYS A 238 28.09 -21.16 -4.75
N LYS A 239 29.04 -20.60 -4.04
CA LYS A 239 29.35 -20.93 -2.64
C LYS A 239 28.29 -20.42 -1.65
N GLY A 240 27.46 -19.44 -2.04
CA GLY A 240 26.50 -18.77 -1.13
C GLY A 240 27.16 -17.76 -0.20
N THR A 241 28.32 -17.27 -0.58
CA THR A 241 29.12 -16.28 0.19
C THR A 241 29.21 -14.92 -0.51
N LEU A 242 28.44 -14.71 -1.57
CA LEU A 242 28.36 -13.41 -2.25
C LEU A 242 27.55 -12.44 -1.40
N LYS A 243 28.21 -11.41 -0.86
CA LYS A 243 27.54 -10.35 -0.06
C LYS A 243 26.62 -9.52 -0.94
N LYS A 244 25.47 -9.17 -0.40
CA LYS A 244 24.54 -8.22 -1.02
C LYS A 244 25.12 -6.81 -1.03
N ALA A 245 24.76 -6.03 -2.06
CA ALA A 245 25.16 -4.63 -2.23
C ALA A 245 24.16 -3.69 -1.59
#